data_29340f6092fc16846e086cd01313f920
#
_entry.id   29340f6092fc16846e086cd01313f920
#
_cell.length_a   1.000
_cell.length_b   1.000
_cell.length_c   1.000
_cell.angle_alpha   90.00
_cell.angle_beta   90.00
_cell.angle_gamma   90.00
#
_symmetry.space_group_name_H-M   'P 1'
#
loop_
_entity.id
_entity.type
_entity.pdbx_description
1 polymer ?
#
loop_
_entity_poly.entity_id
_entity_poly.type
_entity_poly.pdbx_seq_one_letter_code
_entity_poly.pdbx_strand_id
1 'polypeptide(L)'
;MPIFENFSLYALLMDLFYASLFLIVAQLLRKKIKLLQNLYIPASLLGGLMGMLCGSEFLNIIPYSTQAGSYATVLVIPLFASLALGYTGKREGNVFHAVAKVKDTFFAFFAAHVLQFGIGITAGYFLCKTLFPGVNETIGILMPAGFAGGHGFATSIGSTLETNYGFNGAVGIGVTFATIGLLVGIVGGMININIATRLGSTRFTKNINEVPREMRTGWIPEGQRSSLGEATMNASSIDPQGWHWCVVFLVSGFAYLVNYWIKQAAGIDIPYLCLAAILGVLTQTILNSCGIGHYVNKLAVQHVGGTVTDFLVFFGFVSIKKSIIIEYAGPLVILCLIGIVWTTFQLWILGPMWYNSYWFERSIFIYGMLCGVMATGVTLLRVVDPEYKSHTLEDYSIAYIILSWQSTFMVTMFPIFCGTGHTLLTGLGAIGAGLLTIVIAYVCKAFHPWKKEYLNAEKFEEVMGAKMS
;
A
#
# COMPACT_ATOMS: atom_id res chain seq x y z
N MET A 1 26.39 -0.92 -20.63
CA MET A 1 25.10 -1.55 -20.28
C MET A 1 25.38 -2.72 -19.39
N PRO A 2 24.55 -2.99 -18.36
CA PRO A 2 24.71 -4.20 -17.56
C PRO A 2 24.47 -5.44 -18.44
N ILE A 3 25.32 -6.43 -18.32
CA ILE A 3 25.20 -7.72 -19.01
C ILE A 3 24.57 -8.70 -18.02
N PHE A 4 23.45 -9.30 -18.39
CA PHE A 4 22.75 -10.31 -17.59
C PHE A 4 23.22 -11.71 -18.01
N GLU A 5 24.11 -12.29 -17.24
CA GLU A 5 24.60 -13.67 -17.45
C GLU A 5 23.76 -14.66 -16.63
N ASN A 6 23.52 -15.85 -17.21
CA ASN A 6 22.87 -17.01 -16.56
C ASN A 6 21.37 -16.89 -16.23
N PHE A 7 20.56 -16.18 -17.01
CA PHE A 7 19.11 -16.19 -16.88
C PHE A 7 18.45 -17.16 -17.86
N SER A 8 17.59 -18.07 -17.36
CA SER A 8 16.79 -18.94 -18.20
C SER A 8 15.40 -18.37 -18.46
N LEU A 9 15.07 -18.08 -19.73
CA LEU A 9 13.75 -17.60 -20.14
C LEU A 9 12.64 -18.63 -19.85
N TYR A 10 12.95 -19.92 -19.96
CA TYR A 10 12.00 -20.99 -19.64
C TYR A 10 11.73 -21.08 -18.13
N ALA A 11 12.70 -20.77 -17.27
CA ALA A 11 12.49 -20.71 -15.84
C ALA A 11 11.48 -19.58 -15.50
N LEU A 12 11.61 -18.39 -16.10
CA LEU A 12 10.62 -17.33 -15.94
C LEU A 12 9.22 -17.78 -16.39
N LEU A 13 9.11 -18.44 -17.56
CA LEU A 13 7.83 -18.93 -18.08
C LEU A 13 7.19 -19.94 -17.11
N MET A 14 7.98 -20.85 -16.53
CA MET A 14 7.48 -21.84 -15.58
C MET A 14 7.07 -21.21 -14.27
N ASP A 15 7.83 -20.24 -13.74
CA ASP A 15 7.45 -19.51 -12.52
C ASP A 15 6.14 -18.73 -12.74
N LEU A 16 5.97 -18.07 -13.89
CA LEU A 16 4.71 -17.39 -14.25
C LEU A 16 3.56 -18.39 -14.45
N PHE A 17 3.82 -19.58 -15.00
CA PHE A 17 2.82 -20.64 -15.10
C PHE A 17 2.33 -21.07 -13.72
N TYR A 18 3.23 -21.36 -12.77
CA TYR A 18 2.85 -21.74 -11.41
C TYR A 18 2.09 -20.60 -10.70
N ALA A 19 2.56 -19.35 -10.85
CA ALA A 19 1.86 -18.20 -10.31
C ALA A 19 0.43 -18.10 -10.86
N SER A 20 0.26 -18.21 -12.17
CA SER A 20 -1.05 -18.15 -12.83
C SER A 20 -1.97 -19.27 -12.38
N LEU A 21 -1.43 -20.50 -12.27
CA LEU A 21 -2.17 -21.67 -11.79
C LEU A 21 -2.74 -21.43 -10.38
N PHE A 22 -1.89 -21.00 -9.44
CA PHE A 22 -2.33 -20.75 -8.07
C PHE A 22 -3.28 -19.55 -7.96
N LEU A 23 -3.08 -18.49 -8.73
CA LEU A 23 -3.99 -17.34 -8.75
C LEU A 23 -5.38 -17.74 -9.27
N ILE A 24 -5.47 -18.54 -10.32
CA ILE A 24 -6.74 -19.07 -10.85
C ILE A 24 -7.41 -19.98 -9.82
N VAL A 25 -6.67 -20.94 -9.26
CA VAL A 25 -7.19 -21.85 -8.22
C VAL A 25 -7.69 -21.06 -7.01
N ALA A 26 -6.93 -20.07 -6.54
CA ALA A 26 -7.33 -19.20 -5.44
C ALA A 26 -8.63 -18.43 -5.73
N GLN A 27 -8.79 -17.91 -6.95
CA GLN A 27 -10.03 -17.23 -7.36
C GLN A 27 -11.21 -18.19 -7.40
N LEU A 28 -11.02 -19.43 -7.86
CA LEU A 28 -12.05 -20.48 -7.86
C LEU A 28 -12.43 -20.93 -6.43
N LEU A 29 -11.44 -21.06 -5.54
CA LEU A 29 -11.68 -21.37 -4.13
C LEU A 29 -12.45 -20.24 -3.44
N ARG A 30 -12.07 -18.97 -3.68
CA ARG A 30 -12.80 -17.82 -3.15
C ARG A 30 -14.27 -17.82 -3.58
N LYS A 31 -14.58 -18.18 -4.85
CA LYS A 31 -15.95 -18.30 -5.34
C LYS A 31 -16.77 -19.35 -4.57
N LYS A 32 -16.15 -20.45 -4.11
CA LYS A 32 -16.83 -21.59 -3.48
C LYS A 32 -16.85 -21.53 -1.95
N ILE A 33 -15.81 -21.03 -1.32
CA ILE A 33 -15.63 -21.10 0.14
C ILE A 33 -16.17 -19.82 0.79
N LYS A 34 -17.28 -19.94 1.54
CA LYS A 34 -17.93 -18.84 2.23
C LYS A 34 -17.01 -18.11 3.23
N LEU A 35 -16.10 -18.84 3.91
CA LEU A 35 -15.14 -18.24 4.83
C LEU A 35 -14.23 -17.23 4.13
N LEU A 36 -13.68 -17.59 2.95
CA LEU A 36 -12.83 -16.70 2.15
C LEU A 36 -13.61 -15.48 1.63
N GLN A 37 -14.89 -15.67 1.30
CA GLN A 37 -15.79 -14.59 0.89
C GLN A 37 -16.07 -13.62 2.03
N ASN A 38 -16.38 -14.13 3.22
CA ASN A 38 -16.70 -13.31 4.38
C ASN A 38 -15.50 -12.54 4.92
N LEU A 39 -14.30 -13.08 4.73
CA LEU A 39 -13.03 -12.43 5.08
C LEU A 39 -12.47 -11.56 3.95
N TYR A 40 -13.12 -11.48 2.79
CA TYR A 40 -12.69 -10.69 1.61
C TYR A 40 -11.24 -10.94 1.17
N ILE A 41 -10.71 -12.15 1.44
CA ILE A 41 -9.31 -12.49 1.14
C ILE A 41 -9.04 -12.34 -0.36
N PRO A 42 -8.07 -11.51 -0.79
CA PRO A 42 -7.71 -11.39 -2.20
C PRO A 42 -7.21 -12.73 -2.77
N ALA A 43 -7.50 -12.98 -4.05
CA ALA A 43 -7.02 -14.19 -4.71
C ALA A 43 -5.48 -14.23 -4.79
N SER A 44 -4.83 -13.08 -4.97
CA SER A 44 -3.38 -12.94 -4.98
C SER A 44 -2.73 -13.34 -3.65
N LEU A 45 -3.34 -12.97 -2.53
CA LEU A 45 -2.88 -13.40 -1.20
C LEU A 45 -3.05 -14.90 -1.00
N LEU A 46 -4.22 -15.45 -1.31
CA LEU A 46 -4.49 -16.88 -1.17
C LEU A 46 -3.59 -17.71 -2.11
N GLY A 47 -3.45 -17.29 -3.38
CA GLY A 47 -2.58 -17.93 -4.36
C GLY A 47 -1.11 -17.87 -3.94
N GLY A 48 -0.65 -16.72 -3.46
CA GLY A 48 0.71 -16.54 -2.94
C GLY A 48 1.00 -17.42 -1.74
N LEU A 49 0.07 -17.52 -0.78
CA LEU A 49 0.19 -18.41 0.38
C LEU A 49 0.27 -19.88 -0.06
N MET A 50 -0.59 -20.31 -1.01
CA MET A 50 -0.54 -21.65 -1.56
C MET A 50 0.78 -21.90 -2.29
N GLY A 51 1.26 -20.95 -3.09
CA GLY A 51 2.54 -20.99 -3.78
C GLY A 51 3.72 -21.12 -2.82
N MET A 52 3.74 -20.33 -1.75
CA MET A 52 4.73 -20.41 -0.68
C MET A 52 4.74 -21.80 -0.02
N LEU A 53 3.57 -22.29 0.39
CA LEU A 53 3.46 -23.59 1.05
C LEU A 53 3.90 -24.75 0.14
N CYS A 54 3.63 -24.68 -1.15
CA CYS A 54 4.06 -25.69 -2.13
C CYS A 54 5.52 -25.53 -2.57
N GLY A 55 6.16 -24.40 -2.25
CA GLY A 55 7.55 -24.10 -2.61
C GLY A 55 8.59 -24.92 -1.85
N SER A 56 9.85 -24.74 -2.23
CA SER A 56 11.01 -25.47 -1.71
C SER A 56 11.26 -25.28 -0.21
N GLU A 57 10.87 -24.14 0.35
CA GLU A 57 11.07 -23.81 1.76
C GLU A 57 10.12 -24.56 2.71
N PHE A 58 8.99 -25.08 2.21
CA PHE A 58 7.96 -25.77 3.01
C PHE A 58 7.72 -27.21 2.53
N LEU A 59 6.81 -27.44 1.58
CA LEU A 59 6.43 -28.77 1.14
C LEU A 59 7.29 -29.34 0.00
N ASN A 60 8.06 -28.47 -0.67
CA ASN A 60 8.95 -28.82 -1.79
C ASN A 60 8.23 -29.61 -2.93
N ILE A 61 7.02 -29.18 -3.28
CA ILE A 61 6.22 -29.77 -4.35
C ILE A 61 6.51 -29.08 -5.68
N ILE A 62 6.63 -27.72 -5.65
CA ILE A 62 6.83 -26.89 -6.84
C ILE A 62 8.30 -26.46 -6.93
N PRO A 63 8.99 -26.80 -8.03
CA PRO A 63 10.38 -26.40 -8.25
C PRO A 63 10.44 -24.98 -8.84
N TYR A 64 10.24 -23.94 -8.00
CA TYR A 64 10.48 -22.57 -8.45
C TYR A 64 11.96 -22.36 -8.81
N SER A 65 12.19 -21.45 -9.74
CA SER A 65 13.55 -21.05 -10.05
C SER A 65 14.21 -20.30 -8.87
N THR A 66 15.52 -20.25 -8.85
CA THR A 66 16.28 -19.50 -7.85
C THR A 66 15.99 -17.98 -7.91
N GLN A 67 15.44 -17.50 -9.02
CA GLN A 67 15.09 -16.10 -9.24
C GLN A 67 13.64 -15.73 -8.79
N ALA A 68 12.79 -16.73 -8.54
CA ALA A 68 11.39 -16.48 -8.19
C ALA A 68 11.21 -15.51 -7.01
N GLY A 69 12.07 -15.61 -5.99
CA GLY A 69 12.08 -14.71 -4.85
C GLY A 69 12.42 -13.24 -5.20
N SER A 70 13.10 -13.00 -6.32
CA SER A 70 13.52 -11.66 -6.75
C SER A 70 12.48 -10.96 -7.64
N TYR A 71 11.50 -11.68 -8.19
CA TYR A 71 10.51 -11.08 -9.09
C TYR A 71 9.69 -9.99 -8.41
N ALA A 72 9.37 -10.13 -7.12
CA ALA A 72 8.65 -9.11 -6.37
C ALA A 72 9.41 -7.77 -6.38
N THR A 73 10.74 -7.79 -6.23
CA THR A 73 11.61 -6.59 -6.27
C THR A 73 11.57 -5.91 -7.64
N VAL A 74 11.54 -6.69 -8.73
CA VAL A 74 11.48 -6.15 -10.11
C VAL A 74 10.08 -5.61 -10.41
N LEU A 75 9.02 -6.32 -10.00
CA LEU A 75 7.64 -5.93 -10.27
C LEU A 75 7.20 -4.65 -9.53
N VAL A 76 7.91 -4.26 -8.47
CA VAL A 76 7.68 -2.95 -7.82
C VAL A 76 7.89 -1.80 -8.81
N ILE A 77 8.83 -1.90 -9.75
CA ILE A 77 9.18 -0.80 -10.65
C ILE A 77 8.00 -0.44 -11.58
N PRO A 78 7.43 -1.38 -12.38
CA PRO A 78 6.28 -1.09 -13.23
C PRO A 78 5.02 -0.76 -12.44
N LEU A 79 4.87 -1.26 -11.21
CA LEU A 79 3.78 -0.85 -10.32
C LEU A 79 3.85 0.66 -10.06
N PHE A 80 4.99 1.19 -9.59
CA PHE A 80 5.13 2.61 -9.29
C PHE A 80 5.15 3.50 -10.53
N ALA A 81 5.66 3.01 -11.65
CA ALA A 81 5.53 3.68 -12.95
C ALA A 81 4.05 3.87 -13.34
N SER A 82 3.21 2.84 -13.15
CA SER A 82 1.79 2.88 -13.49
C SER A 82 0.99 3.85 -12.64
N LEU A 83 1.34 4.04 -11.37
CA LEU A 83 0.63 4.97 -10.48
C LEU A 83 0.75 6.43 -10.92
N ALA A 84 1.83 6.79 -11.60
CA ALA A 84 2.14 8.16 -12.00
C ALA A 84 1.61 8.53 -13.39
N LEU A 85 1.19 7.56 -14.20
CA LEU A 85 0.76 7.73 -15.58
C LEU A 85 -0.76 7.93 -15.73
N GLY A 86 -1.21 8.43 -16.88
CA GLY A 86 -2.63 8.58 -17.22
C GLY A 86 -3.30 9.83 -16.62
N TYR A 87 -2.56 10.75 -16.04
CA TYR A 87 -3.09 12.02 -15.55
C TYR A 87 -3.10 13.07 -16.68
N THR A 88 -4.21 13.20 -17.39
CA THR A 88 -4.41 14.16 -18.49
C THR A 88 -5.04 15.47 -18.03
N GLY A 89 -5.44 15.56 -16.76
CA GLY A 89 -6.15 16.72 -16.22
C GLY A 89 -5.31 18.00 -16.30
N LYS A 90 -5.82 19.03 -16.96
CA LYS A 90 -5.40 20.39 -16.69
C LYS A 90 -5.60 20.61 -15.20
N ARG A 91 -4.53 20.87 -14.47
CA ARG A 91 -4.63 21.30 -13.08
C ARG A 91 -5.38 22.63 -13.07
N GLU A 92 -6.70 22.56 -13.00
CA GLU A 92 -7.51 23.76 -12.77
C GLU A 92 -7.34 24.17 -11.32
N GLY A 93 -6.60 25.24 -11.11
CA GLY A 93 -6.45 25.89 -9.82
C GLY A 93 -5.14 25.58 -9.07
N ASN A 94 -4.94 26.32 -7.98
CA ASN A 94 -3.79 26.16 -7.10
C ASN A 94 -3.97 24.88 -6.26
N VAL A 95 -3.03 23.92 -6.37
CA VAL A 95 -3.03 22.64 -5.60
C VAL A 95 -3.18 22.88 -4.10
N PHE A 96 -2.53 23.91 -3.56
CA PHE A 96 -2.64 24.24 -2.15
C PHE A 96 -4.05 24.68 -1.75
N HIS A 97 -4.77 25.38 -2.64
CA HIS A 97 -6.16 25.74 -2.38
C HIS A 97 -7.09 24.50 -2.42
N ALA A 98 -6.86 23.57 -3.32
CA ALA A 98 -7.61 22.30 -3.37
C ALA A 98 -7.38 21.47 -2.10
N VAL A 99 -6.12 21.32 -1.67
CA VAL A 99 -5.78 20.58 -0.44
C VAL A 99 -6.30 21.30 0.82
N ALA A 100 -6.36 22.63 0.83
CA ALA A 100 -6.94 23.36 1.95
C ALA A 100 -8.43 23.07 2.19
N LYS A 101 -9.17 22.65 1.16
CA LYS A 101 -10.57 22.21 1.29
C LYS A 101 -10.70 20.85 1.97
N VAL A 102 -9.69 19.99 1.82
CA VAL A 102 -9.66 18.61 2.38
C VAL A 102 -8.57 18.47 3.46
N LYS A 103 -8.32 19.57 4.18
CA LYS A 103 -7.23 19.64 5.17
C LYS A 103 -7.34 18.60 6.28
N ASP A 104 -8.55 18.24 6.70
CA ASP A 104 -8.83 17.21 7.68
C ASP A 104 -8.30 15.84 7.20
N THR A 105 -8.65 15.42 6.01
CA THR A 105 -8.16 14.18 5.39
C THR A 105 -6.64 14.22 5.18
N PHE A 106 -6.09 15.37 4.75
CA PHE A 106 -4.66 15.54 4.57
C PHE A 106 -3.90 15.36 5.89
N PHE A 107 -4.27 16.10 6.94
CA PHE A 107 -3.59 16.04 8.23
C PHE A 107 -3.79 14.67 8.90
N ALA A 108 -4.99 14.09 8.82
CA ALA A 108 -5.30 12.79 9.40
C ALA A 108 -4.37 11.70 8.84
N PHE A 109 -4.27 11.59 7.52
CA PHE A 109 -3.42 10.58 6.89
C PHE A 109 -1.93 10.87 7.11
N PHE A 110 -1.50 12.13 6.93
CA PHE A 110 -0.10 12.52 7.13
C PHE A 110 0.38 12.17 8.53
N ALA A 111 -0.35 12.62 9.57
CA ALA A 111 0.01 12.35 10.96
C ALA A 111 0.00 10.84 11.26
N ALA A 112 -1.05 10.12 10.86
CA ALA A 112 -1.18 8.70 11.12
C ALA A 112 -0.06 7.87 10.47
N HIS A 113 0.31 8.19 9.23
CA HIS A 113 1.34 7.50 8.47
C HIS A 113 2.75 7.79 9.02
N VAL A 114 3.08 9.06 9.28
CA VAL A 114 4.39 9.45 9.83
C VAL A 114 4.58 8.90 11.24
N LEU A 115 3.56 8.96 12.10
CA LEU A 115 3.59 8.37 13.43
C LEU A 115 3.77 6.85 13.39
N GLN A 116 3.15 6.16 12.44
CA GLN A 116 3.33 4.72 12.30
C GLN A 116 4.80 4.35 12.00
N PHE A 117 5.46 5.09 11.11
CA PHE A 117 6.89 4.90 10.86
C PHE A 117 7.71 5.24 12.09
N GLY A 118 7.45 6.37 12.73
CA GLY A 118 8.17 6.78 13.94
C GLY A 118 8.05 5.76 15.07
N ILE A 119 6.83 5.27 15.34
CA ILE A 119 6.57 4.24 16.37
C ILE A 119 7.27 2.93 16.02
N GLY A 120 7.14 2.46 14.77
CA GLY A 120 7.76 1.22 14.33
C GLY A 120 9.28 1.24 14.43
N ILE A 121 9.91 2.29 13.91
CA ILE A 121 11.36 2.47 13.94
C ILE A 121 11.87 2.55 15.39
N THR A 122 11.24 3.38 16.22
CA THR A 122 11.64 3.58 17.63
C THR A 122 11.44 2.30 18.43
N ALA A 123 10.31 1.61 18.27
CA ALA A 123 10.05 0.34 18.93
C ALA A 123 11.05 -0.74 18.51
N GLY A 124 11.33 -0.87 17.21
CA GLY A 124 12.33 -1.82 16.71
C GLY A 124 13.72 -1.57 17.30
N TYR A 125 14.15 -0.30 17.35
CA TYR A 125 15.42 0.08 17.97
C TYR A 125 15.51 -0.38 19.43
N PHE A 126 14.50 -0.07 20.26
CA PHE A 126 14.51 -0.48 21.65
C PHE A 126 14.41 -2.00 21.82
N LEU A 127 13.60 -2.70 21.03
CA LEU A 127 13.50 -4.15 21.05
C LEU A 127 14.85 -4.81 20.80
N CYS A 128 15.62 -4.32 19.83
CA CYS A 128 16.95 -4.85 19.51
C CYS A 128 17.99 -4.55 20.59
N LYS A 129 17.87 -3.42 21.28
CA LYS A 129 18.80 -3.06 22.37
C LYS A 129 18.48 -3.75 23.70
N THR A 130 17.23 -4.17 23.94
CA THR A 130 16.79 -4.70 25.24
C THR A 130 16.46 -6.19 25.22
N LEU A 131 15.54 -6.61 24.35
CA LEU A 131 14.97 -7.96 24.36
C LEU A 131 15.64 -8.92 23.36
N PHE A 132 16.15 -8.40 22.25
CA PHE A 132 16.72 -9.20 21.16
C PHE A 132 18.10 -8.68 20.73
N PRO A 133 19.13 -8.72 21.63
CA PRO A 133 20.47 -8.28 21.28
C PRO A 133 21.02 -9.15 20.14
N GLY A 134 21.53 -8.51 19.08
CA GLY A 134 22.00 -9.19 17.86
C GLY A 134 21.07 -9.10 16.66
N VAL A 135 19.80 -8.73 16.86
CA VAL A 135 18.90 -8.39 15.75
C VAL A 135 19.26 -7.00 15.21
N ASN A 136 19.18 -6.84 13.89
CA ASN A 136 19.48 -5.57 13.24
C ASN A 136 18.48 -4.49 13.68
N GLU A 137 18.98 -3.36 14.18
CA GLU A 137 18.15 -2.27 14.74
C GLU A 137 17.23 -1.59 13.71
N THR A 138 17.48 -1.79 12.42
CA THR A 138 16.63 -1.25 11.35
C THR A 138 15.37 -2.07 11.11
N ILE A 139 15.18 -3.22 11.79
CA ILE A 139 13.97 -4.08 11.64
C ILE A 139 12.68 -3.30 11.84
N GLY A 140 12.73 -2.29 12.72
CA GLY A 140 11.55 -1.49 13.06
C GLY A 140 10.91 -0.74 11.90
N ILE A 141 11.69 -0.38 10.87
CA ILE A 141 11.16 0.31 9.68
C ILE A 141 10.34 -0.63 8.78
N LEU A 142 10.63 -1.94 8.83
CA LEU A 142 9.97 -2.92 7.98
C LEU A 142 8.50 -3.13 8.37
N MET A 143 8.14 -2.91 9.65
CA MET A 143 6.75 -3.03 10.12
C MET A 143 5.84 -1.97 9.46
N PRO A 144 6.08 -0.65 9.59
CA PRO A 144 5.25 0.35 8.93
C PRO A 144 5.34 0.27 7.39
N ALA A 145 6.50 -0.09 6.84
CA ALA A 145 6.66 -0.32 5.41
C ALA A 145 5.73 -1.42 4.89
N GLY A 146 5.66 -2.55 5.60
CA GLY A 146 4.77 -3.65 5.26
C GLY A 146 3.30 -3.33 5.50
N PHE A 147 2.98 -2.79 6.67
CA PHE A 147 1.60 -2.45 7.04
C PHE A 147 1.01 -1.35 6.13
N ALA A 148 1.60 -0.16 6.08
CA ALA A 148 1.04 0.97 5.34
C ALA A 148 1.38 0.97 3.85
N GLY A 149 2.54 0.45 3.47
CA GLY A 149 3.01 0.44 2.07
C GLY A 149 2.82 -0.88 1.36
N GLY A 150 2.41 -1.93 2.08
CA GLY A 150 2.25 -3.27 1.55
C GLY A 150 3.54 -3.86 1.00
N HIS A 151 3.41 -4.87 0.14
CA HIS A 151 4.55 -5.61 -0.40
C HIS A 151 5.52 -4.73 -1.20
N GLY A 152 5.01 -3.67 -1.87
CA GLY A 152 5.83 -2.74 -2.65
C GLY A 152 6.85 -1.98 -1.81
N PHE A 153 6.41 -1.30 -0.77
CA PHE A 153 7.31 -0.55 0.14
C PHE A 153 8.18 -1.49 0.95
N ALA A 154 7.62 -2.58 1.46
CA ALA A 154 8.34 -3.60 2.21
C ALA A 154 9.52 -4.16 1.43
N THR A 155 9.29 -4.53 0.16
CA THR A 155 10.33 -5.06 -0.73
C THR A 155 11.38 -4.00 -1.05
N SER A 156 10.96 -2.76 -1.32
CA SER A 156 11.90 -1.68 -1.66
C SER A 156 12.80 -1.30 -0.48
N ILE A 157 12.22 -1.08 0.70
CA ILE A 157 12.99 -0.78 1.92
C ILE A 157 13.87 -1.98 2.29
N GLY A 158 13.31 -3.20 2.25
CA GLY A 158 14.04 -4.42 2.51
C GLY A 158 15.23 -4.60 1.58
N SER A 159 15.04 -4.42 0.27
CA SER A 159 16.12 -4.50 -0.73
C SER A 159 17.22 -3.46 -0.50
N THR A 160 16.84 -2.22 -0.14
CA THR A 160 17.81 -1.17 0.21
C THR A 160 18.64 -1.56 1.45
N LEU A 161 18.00 -2.11 2.48
CA LEU A 161 18.68 -2.55 3.69
C LEU A 161 19.59 -3.76 3.45
N GLU A 162 19.17 -4.71 2.61
CA GLU A 162 19.99 -5.86 2.24
C GLU A 162 21.20 -5.44 1.42
N THR A 163 20.97 -4.67 0.34
CA THR A 163 22.02 -4.35 -0.64
C THR A 163 23.05 -3.37 -0.10
N ASN A 164 22.60 -2.33 0.61
CA ASN A 164 23.46 -1.21 0.98
C ASN A 164 23.95 -1.28 2.43
N TYR A 165 23.23 -2.00 3.31
CA TYR A 165 23.52 -2.01 4.75
C TYR A 165 23.67 -3.42 5.34
N GLY A 166 23.65 -4.46 4.51
CA GLY A 166 23.98 -5.84 4.92
C GLY A 166 22.95 -6.50 5.84
N PHE A 167 21.70 -6.01 5.90
CA PHE A 167 20.65 -6.64 6.66
C PHE A 167 20.05 -7.82 5.87
N ASN A 168 20.69 -8.97 5.88
CA ASN A 168 20.24 -10.17 5.18
C ASN A 168 18.85 -10.60 5.67
N GLY A 169 17.93 -10.85 4.71
CA GLY A 169 16.56 -11.27 5.00
C GLY A 169 15.56 -10.14 5.23
N ALA A 170 15.96 -8.87 5.11
CA ALA A 170 15.08 -7.73 5.30
C ALA A 170 13.89 -7.73 4.32
N VAL A 171 14.08 -8.18 3.08
CA VAL A 171 12.98 -8.34 2.11
C VAL A 171 11.95 -9.35 2.62
N GLY A 172 12.38 -10.54 3.03
CA GLY A 172 11.48 -11.58 3.56
C GLY A 172 10.73 -11.13 4.81
N ILE A 173 11.41 -10.45 5.74
CA ILE A 173 10.81 -9.86 6.95
C ILE A 173 9.79 -8.80 6.57
N GLY A 174 10.13 -7.89 5.66
CA GLY A 174 9.24 -6.83 5.19
C GLY A 174 7.98 -7.39 4.51
N VAL A 175 8.13 -8.38 3.65
CA VAL A 175 7.01 -9.08 2.99
C VAL A 175 6.14 -9.82 4.01
N THR A 176 6.73 -10.38 5.06
CA THR A 176 5.98 -11.00 6.17
C THR A 176 5.11 -9.95 6.90
N PHE A 177 5.67 -8.78 7.22
CA PHE A 177 4.89 -7.67 7.77
C PHE A 177 3.77 -7.21 6.83
N ALA A 178 4.03 -7.11 5.53
CA ALA A 178 3.02 -6.73 4.55
C ALA A 178 1.86 -7.73 4.48
N THR A 179 2.17 -9.02 4.55
CA THR A 179 1.19 -10.10 4.58
C THR A 179 0.32 -10.05 5.83
N ILE A 180 0.95 -9.93 7.01
CA ILE A 180 0.24 -9.83 8.28
C ILE A 180 -0.58 -8.53 8.31
N GLY A 181 0.00 -7.42 7.86
CA GLY A 181 -0.68 -6.13 7.77
C GLY A 181 -1.95 -6.22 6.92
N LEU A 182 -1.87 -6.85 5.74
CA LEU A 182 -3.03 -7.04 4.86
C LEU A 182 -4.13 -7.89 5.51
N LEU A 183 -3.74 -8.98 6.20
CA LEU A 183 -4.70 -9.81 6.97
C LEU A 183 -5.34 -9.01 8.11
N VAL A 184 -4.54 -8.26 8.86
CA VAL A 184 -5.03 -7.36 9.92
C VAL A 184 -5.95 -6.30 9.33
N GLY A 185 -5.60 -5.71 8.20
CA GLY A 185 -6.44 -4.74 7.49
C GLY A 185 -7.82 -5.31 7.17
N ILE A 186 -7.88 -6.47 6.56
CA ILE A 186 -9.13 -7.08 6.13
C ILE A 186 -9.91 -7.65 7.31
N VAL A 187 -9.33 -8.57 8.08
CA VAL A 187 -10.01 -9.25 9.20
C VAL A 187 -10.29 -8.27 10.33
N GLY A 188 -9.29 -7.52 10.74
CA GLY A 188 -9.42 -6.49 11.78
C GLY A 188 -10.35 -5.37 11.35
N GLY A 189 -10.31 -4.95 10.08
CA GLY A 189 -11.24 -3.99 9.50
C GLY A 189 -12.70 -4.46 9.60
N MET A 190 -12.98 -5.70 9.22
CA MET A 190 -14.32 -6.29 9.35
C MET A 190 -14.79 -6.41 10.81
N ILE A 191 -13.88 -6.75 11.73
CA ILE A 191 -14.17 -6.76 13.17
C ILE A 191 -14.53 -5.34 13.64
N ASN A 192 -13.74 -4.34 13.26
CA ASN A 192 -13.98 -2.94 13.61
C ASN A 192 -15.31 -2.42 13.02
N ILE A 193 -15.64 -2.78 11.78
CA ILE A 193 -16.92 -2.45 11.15
C ILE A 193 -18.10 -3.08 11.93
N ASN A 194 -17.97 -4.36 12.33
CA ASN A 194 -18.97 -5.02 13.16
C ASN A 194 -19.21 -4.29 14.49
N ILE A 195 -18.12 -3.90 15.16
CA ILE A 195 -18.21 -3.16 16.42
C ILE A 195 -18.87 -1.80 16.18
N ALA A 196 -18.43 -1.07 15.15
CA ALA A 196 -18.97 0.25 14.81
C ALA A 196 -20.47 0.22 14.47
N THR A 197 -20.90 -0.77 13.69
CA THR A 197 -22.31 -0.95 13.35
C THR A 197 -23.17 -1.20 14.59
N ARG A 198 -22.69 -1.99 15.55
CA ARG A 198 -23.38 -2.23 16.82
C ARG A 198 -23.41 -1.00 17.74
N LEU A 199 -22.39 -0.16 17.68
CA LEU A 199 -22.32 1.10 18.45
C LEU A 199 -23.10 2.25 17.78
N GLY A 200 -23.57 2.07 16.54
CA GLY A 200 -24.21 3.12 15.75
C GLY A 200 -23.22 4.17 15.25
N SER A 201 -21.96 3.81 15.06
CA SER A 201 -20.91 4.71 14.57
C SER A 201 -20.91 4.85 13.03
N THR A 202 -21.55 3.91 12.31
CA THR A 202 -21.69 3.91 10.85
C THR A 202 -22.95 4.69 10.42
N ARG A 203 -22.83 5.50 9.34
CA ARG A 203 -23.95 6.30 8.85
C ARG A 203 -24.76 5.60 7.76
N PHE A 204 -24.11 4.93 6.83
CA PHE A 204 -24.75 4.39 5.63
C PHE A 204 -25.06 2.90 5.71
N THR A 205 -24.36 2.14 6.54
CA THR A 205 -24.55 0.69 6.68
C THR A 205 -25.05 0.34 8.08
N LYS A 206 -26.29 -0.16 8.15
CA LYS A 206 -26.88 -0.68 9.40
C LYS A 206 -26.73 -2.19 9.55
N ASN A 207 -26.37 -2.92 8.45
CA ASN A 207 -26.25 -4.38 8.42
C ASN A 207 -25.14 -4.83 7.47
N ILE A 208 -24.19 -5.66 7.96
CA ILE A 208 -23.08 -6.23 7.16
C ILE A 208 -23.55 -7.17 6.03
N ASN A 209 -24.77 -7.68 6.11
CA ASN A 209 -25.34 -8.57 5.09
C ASN A 209 -25.67 -7.87 3.75
N GLU A 210 -25.56 -6.55 3.68
CA GLU A 210 -25.88 -5.74 2.50
C GLU A 210 -24.71 -5.58 1.50
N VAL A 211 -23.54 -6.18 1.81
CA VAL A 211 -22.38 -6.08 0.91
C VAL A 211 -22.62 -6.82 -0.41
N PRO A 212 -22.40 -6.17 -1.57
CA PRO A 212 -22.64 -6.73 -2.88
C PRO A 212 -21.97 -8.10 -3.09
N ARG A 213 -22.69 -8.99 -3.78
CA ARG A 213 -22.26 -10.37 -4.00
C ARG A 213 -20.94 -10.45 -4.78
N GLU A 214 -20.73 -9.56 -5.74
CA GLU A 214 -19.53 -9.46 -6.57
C GLU A 214 -18.29 -9.13 -5.73
N MET A 215 -18.41 -8.32 -4.69
CA MET A 215 -17.30 -8.03 -3.79
C MET A 215 -16.90 -9.24 -2.94
N ARG A 216 -17.88 -10.08 -2.55
CA ARG A 216 -17.63 -11.30 -1.78
C ARG A 216 -17.02 -12.40 -2.65
N THR A 217 -17.62 -12.66 -3.82
CA THR A 217 -17.21 -13.77 -4.71
C THR A 217 -16.04 -13.41 -5.63
N GLY A 218 -15.82 -12.11 -5.88
CA GLY A 218 -14.85 -11.62 -6.87
C GLY A 218 -15.29 -11.80 -8.32
N TRP A 219 -16.59 -12.11 -8.58
CA TRP A 219 -17.15 -12.27 -9.93
C TRP A 219 -18.22 -11.23 -10.19
N ILE A 220 -18.05 -10.46 -11.26
CA ILE A 220 -18.99 -9.42 -11.68
C ILE A 220 -20.05 -10.02 -12.61
N PRO A 221 -21.35 -9.91 -12.30
CA PRO A 221 -22.45 -10.34 -13.18
C PRO A 221 -22.39 -9.65 -14.55
N GLU A 222 -22.92 -10.28 -15.60
CA GLU A 222 -22.86 -9.75 -16.98
C GLU A 222 -23.38 -8.32 -17.12
N GLY A 223 -24.49 -7.99 -16.48
CA GLY A 223 -25.10 -6.65 -16.55
C GLY A 223 -24.39 -5.56 -15.75
N GLN A 224 -23.36 -5.89 -14.97
CA GLN A 224 -22.64 -4.95 -14.10
C GLN A 224 -21.15 -4.81 -14.46
N ARG A 225 -20.71 -5.43 -15.57
CA ARG A 225 -19.32 -5.39 -16.02
C ARG A 225 -18.94 -3.98 -16.48
N SER A 226 -17.86 -3.44 -15.89
CA SER A 226 -17.26 -2.16 -16.29
C SER A 226 -16.22 -2.32 -17.40
N SER A 227 -15.93 -1.23 -18.11
CA SER A 227 -14.84 -1.20 -19.09
C SER A 227 -13.47 -1.27 -18.39
N LEU A 228 -12.50 -1.93 -19.01
CA LEU A 228 -11.09 -1.95 -18.60
C LEU A 228 -10.31 -0.69 -19.02
N GLY A 229 -10.95 0.22 -19.73
CA GLY A 229 -10.36 1.43 -20.29
C GLY A 229 -10.85 1.70 -21.71
N GLU A 230 -10.32 2.75 -22.31
CA GLU A 230 -10.61 3.11 -23.70
C GLU A 230 -9.50 2.64 -24.63
N ALA A 231 -9.86 2.15 -25.80
CA ALA A 231 -8.94 1.82 -26.86
C ALA A 231 -8.42 3.11 -27.52
N THR A 232 -7.32 3.65 -27.03
CA THR A 232 -6.71 4.90 -27.53
C THR A 232 -5.84 4.70 -28.77
N MET A 233 -5.53 3.45 -29.11
CA MET A 233 -4.76 3.07 -30.30
C MET A 233 -5.56 2.13 -31.18
N ASN A 234 -5.28 2.15 -32.49
CA ASN A 234 -5.87 1.20 -33.42
C ASN A 234 -5.05 -0.11 -33.38
N ALA A 235 -5.73 -1.24 -33.23
CA ALA A 235 -5.09 -2.56 -33.16
C ALA A 235 -4.29 -2.94 -34.43
N SER A 236 -4.52 -2.27 -35.57
CA SER A 236 -3.70 -2.44 -36.79
C SER A 236 -2.29 -1.86 -36.67
N SER A 237 -2.08 -0.93 -35.71
CA SER A 237 -0.77 -0.32 -35.41
C SER A 237 -0.11 -0.97 -34.20
N ILE A 238 -0.80 -0.94 -33.09
CA ILE A 238 -0.37 -1.57 -31.82
C ILE A 238 -1.62 -1.92 -31.00
N ASP A 239 -1.61 -3.03 -30.32
CA ASP A 239 -2.70 -3.39 -29.41
C ASP A 239 -2.91 -2.28 -28.36
N PRO A 240 -4.16 -1.82 -28.12
CA PRO A 240 -4.43 -0.73 -27.16
C PRO A 240 -3.89 -1.01 -25.75
N GLN A 241 -4.00 -2.24 -25.25
CA GLN A 241 -3.45 -2.59 -23.96
C GLN A 241 -1.92 -2.71 -24.00
N GLY A 242 -1.40 -3.25 -25.12
CA GLY A 242 0.04 -3.32 -25.40
C GLY A 242 0.71 -1.93 -25.37
N TRP A 243 0.05 -0.89 -25.90
CA TRP A 243 0.51 0.49 -25.81
C TRP A 243 0.75 0.94 -24.36
N HIS A 244 -0.21 0.69 -23.47
CA HIS A 244 -0.10 1.07 -22.07
C HIS A 244 1.01 0.30 -21.35
N TRP A 245 1.18 -1.00 -21.66
CA TRP A 245 2.33 -1.77 -21.17
C TRP A 245 3.67 -1.20 -21.65
N CYS A 246 3.76 -0.80 -22.94
CA CYS A 246 4.97 -0.19 -23.48
C CYS A 246 5.33 1.10 -22.74
N VAL A 247 4.36 1.97 -22.46
CA VAL A 247 4.62 3.21 -21.71
C VAL A 247 5.09 2.91 -20.29
N VAL A 248 4.47 1.95 -19.60
CA VAL A 248 4.87 1.54 -18.24
C VAL A 248 6.27 0.94 -18.24
N PHE A 249 6.60 0.05 -19.19
CA PHE A 249 7.93 -0.55 -19.29
C PHE A 249 9.00 0.45 -19.70
N LEU A 250 8.67 1.42 -20.55
CA LEU A 250 9.58 2.51 -20.92
C LEU A 250 10.01 3.30 -19.67
N VAL A 251 9.05 3.73 -18.84
CA VAL A 251 9.32 4.43 -17.57
C VAL A 251 10.12 3.54 -16.63
N SER A 252 9.78 2.26 -16.54
CA SER A 252 10.48 1.29 -15.68
C SER A 252 11.94 1.10 -16.10
N GLY A 253 12.18 0.97 -17.42
CA GLY A 253 13.52 0.86 -18.00
C GLY A 253 14.35 2.12 -17.76
N PHE A 254 13.76 3.30 -17.93
CA PHE A 254 14.44 4.56 -17.60
C PHE A 254 14.77 4.67 -16.11
N ALA A 255 13.88 4.24 -15.21
CA ALA A 255 14.17 4.23 -13.77
C ALA A 255 15.41 3.36 -13.46
N TYR A 256 15.52 2.20 -14.07
CA TYR A 256 16.69 1.32 -13.93
C TYR A 256 17.96 1.98 -14.49
N LEU A 257 17.91 2.52 -15.72
CA LEU A 257 19.07 3.14 -16.37
C LEU A 257 19.56 4.39 -15.61
N VAL A 258 18.63 5.24 -15.18
CA VAL A 258 18.97 6.45 -14.42
C VAL A 258 19.65 6.09 -13.10
N ASN A 259 19.12 5.09 -12.36
CA ASN A 259 19.77 4.63 -11.14
C ASN A 259 21.16 4.07 -11.42
N TYR A 260 21.31 3.26 -12.47
CA TYR A 260 22.62 2.72 -12.88
C TYR A 260 23.64 3.84 -13.14
N TRP A 261 23.27 4.90 -13.88
CA TRP A 261 24.17 6.01 -14.15
C TRP A 261 24.50 6.85 -12.91
N ILE A 262 23.52 7.11 -12.03
CA ILE A 262 23.73 7.85 -10.78
C ILE A 262 24.66 7.05 -9.87
N LYS A 263 24.47 5.73 -9.77
CA LYS A 263 25.33 4.85 -8.98
C LYS A 263 26.77 4.84 -9.49
N GLN A 264 26.98 4.81 -10.80
CA GLN A 264 28.31 4.87 -11.40
C GLN A 264 28.98 6.25 -11.24
N ALA A 265 28.23 7.34 -11.33
CA ALA A 265 28.78 8.69 -11.29
C ALA A 265 28.99 9.22 -9.87
N ALA A 266 28.07 8.94 -8.96
CA ALA A 266 28.04 9.52 -7.61
C ALA A 266 28.12 8.49 -6.47
N GLY A 267 28.10 7.19 -6.76
CA GLY A 267 28.07 6.14 -5.74
C GLY A 267 26.76 6.05 -4.95
N ILE A 268 25.70 6.77 -5.39
CA ILE A 268 24.42 6.85 -4.71
C ILE A 268 23.47 5.84 -5.34
N ASP A 269 22.86 4.97 -4.52
CA ASP A 269 21.84 4.02 -4.94
C ASP A 269 20.45 4.55 -4.54
N ILE A 270 19.65 4.91 -5.54
CA ILE A 270 18.29 5.45 -5.31
C ILE A 270 17.29 4.30 -5.52
N PRO A 271 16.35 4.06 -4.57
CA PRO A 271 15.34 3.03 -4.75
C PRO A 271 14.57 3.17 -6.07
N TYR A 272 14.50 2.10 -6.84
CA TYR A 272 13.89 2.10 -8.18
C TYR A 272 12.46 2.60 -8.20
N LEU A 273 11.67 2.33 -7.15
CA LEU A 273 10.29 2.80 -7.06
C LEU A 273 10.19 4.33 -7.08
N CYS A 274 11.14 5.03 -6.43
CA CYS A 274 11.15 6.48 -6.38
C CYS A 274 11.45 7.07 -7.77
N LEU A 275 12.45 6.50 -8.44
CA LEU A 275 12.77 6.90 -9.81
C LEU A 275 11.61 6.59 -10.76
N ALA A 276 10.96 5.42 -10.64
CA ALA A 276 9.80 5.06 -11.44
C ALA A 276 8.63 6.03 -11.26
N ALA A 277 8.33 6.43 -10.01
CA ALA A 277 7.30 7.41 -9.72
C ALA A 277 7.64 8.79 -10.29
N ILE A 278 8.87 9.29 -10.08
CA ILE A 278 9.32 10.60 -10.58
C ILE A 278 9.33 10.61 -12.12
N LEU A 279 9.92 9.60 -12.74
CA LEU A 279 10.00 9.49 -14.19
C LEU A 279 8.64 9.28 -14.83
N GLY A 280 7.71 8.59 -14.13
CA GLY A 280 6.33 8.46 -14.57
C GLY A 280 5.61 9.81 -14.63
N VAL A 281 5.74 10.64 -13.60
CA VAL A 281 5.21 12.04 -13.62
C VAL A 281 5.86 12.86 -14.72
N LEU A 282 7.18 12.76 -14.88
CA LEU A 282 7.91 13.48 -15.92
C LEU A 282 7.47 13.04 -17.31
N THR A 283 7.38 11.73 -17.57
CA THR A 283 6.91 11.18 -18.83
C THR A 283 5.49 11.65 -19.15
N GLN A 284 4.56 11.59 -18.20
CA GLN A 284 3.21 12.07 -18.41
C GLN A 284 3.18 13.58 -18.71
N THR A 285 4.02 14.36 -18.02
CA THR A 285 4.13 15.81 -18.27
C THR A 285 4.65 16.10 -19.68
N ILE A 286 5.67 15.37 -20.14
CA ILE A 286 6.19 15.48 -21.52
C ILE A 286 5.12 15.10 -22.54
N LEU A 287 4.44 13.96 -22.33
CA LEU A 287 3.36 13.52 -23.23
C LEU A 287 2.22 14.55 -23.31
N ASN A 288 1.84 15.16 -22.20
CA ASN A 288 0.84 16.21 -22.15
C ASN A 288 1.31 17.47 -22.90
N SER A 289 2.57 17.86 -22.74
CA SER A 289 3.17 19.02 -23.45
C SER A 289 3.29 18.78 -24.95
N CYS A 290 3.51 17.54 -25.36
CA CYS A 290 3.52 17.14 -26.77
C CYS A 290 2.10 16.96 -27.38
N GLY A 291 1.04 17.13 -26.58
CA GLY A 291 -0.35 16.97 -27.03
C GLY A 291 -0.81 15.52 -27.20
N ILE A 292 0.00 14.53 -26.77
CA ILE A 292 -0.29 13.09 -26.91
C ILE A 292 -0.62 12.41 -25.57
N GLY A 293 -0.66 13.14 -24.47
CA GLY A 293 -0.92 12.59 -23.13
C GLY A 293 -2.30 11.92 -22.98
N HIS A 294 -3.28 12.36 -23.77
CA HIS A 294 -4.63 11.79 -23.79
C HIS A 294 -4.69 10.37 -24.39
N TYR A 295 -3.65 9.93 -25.11
CA TYR A 295 -3.54 8.55 -25.58
C TYR A 295 -3.09 7.57 -24.48
N VAL A 296 -2.72 8.05 -23.29
CA VAL A 296 -2.46 7.22 -22.12
C VAL A 296 -3.71 7.22 -21.24
N ASN A 297 -4.55 6.20 -21.40
CA ASN A 297 -5.79 6.08 -20.64
C ASN A 297 -5.49 5.65 -19.20
N LYS A 298 -5.95 6.45 -18.21
CA LYS A 298 -5.70 6.22 -16.78
C LYS A 298 -6.20 4.87 -16.30
N LEU A 299 -7.41 4.47 -16.73
CA LEU A 299 -8.02 3.22 -16.29
C LEU A 299 -7.25 2.01 -16.82
N ALA A 300 -6.83 2.05 -18.09
CA ALA A 300 -6.02 0.99 -18.69
C ALA A 300 -4.66 0.84 -17.96
N VAL A 301 -3.98 1.95 -17.66
CA VAL A 301 -2.73 1.92 -16.89
C VAL A 301 -2.95 1.40 -15.45
N GLN A 302 -4.06 1.75 -14.81
CA GLN A 302 -4.41 1.21 -13.48
C GLN A 302 -4.59 -0.32 -13.53
N HIS A 303 -5.14 -0.88 -14.61
CA HIS A 303 -5.24 -2.33 -14.79
C HIS A 303 -3.88 -2.99 -15.02
N VAL A 304 -2.94 -2.31 -15.70
CA VAL A 304 -1.54 -2.77 -15.76
C VAL A 304 -0.95 -2.85 -14.34
N GLY A 305 -1.07 -1.79 -13.55
CA GLY A 305 -0.62 -1.76 -12.17
C GLY A 305 -1.27 -2.82 -11.28
N GLY A 306 -2.58 -3.06 -11.46
CA GLY A 306 -3.31 -4.11 -10.76
C GLY A 306 -2.78 -5.52 -11.08
N THR A 307 -2.57 -5.82 -12.37
CA THR A 307 -1.99 -7.10 -12.81
C THR A 307 -0.60 -7.31 -12.23
N VAL A 308 0.24 -6.28 -12.31
CA VAL A 308 1.58 -6.31 -11.72
C VAL A 308 1.52 -6.56 -10.20
N THR A 309 0.56 -5.95 -9.51
CA THR A 309 0.37 -6.14 -8.07
C THR A 309 0.01 -7.58 -7.72
N ASP A 310 -0.86 -8.24 -8.47
CA ASP A 310 -1.25 -9.62 -8.18
C ASP A 310 -0.05 -10.58 -8.27
N PHE A 311 0.78 -10.45 -9.31
CA PHE A 311 2.01 -11.23 -9.44
C PHE A 311 3.06 -10.84 -8.38
N LEU A 312 3.20 -9.55 -8.07
CA LEU A 312 4.10 -9.06 -7.03
C LEU A 312 3.75 -9.68 -5.67
N VAL A 313 2.47 -9.68 -5.30
CA VAL A 313 2.00 -10.31 -4.05
C VAL A 313 2.32 -11.80 -4.06
N PHE A 314 2.02 -12.51 -5.15
CA PHE A 314 2.33 -13.93 -5.29
C PHE A 314 3.82 -14.22 -5.05
N PHE A 315 4.70 -13.58 -5.81
CA PHE A 315 6.14 -13.80 -5.68
C PHE A 315 6.73 -13.27 -4.37
N GLY A 316 6.09 -12.23 -3.78
CA GLY A 316 6.40 -11.79 -2.43
C GLY A 316 6.23 -12.89 -1.39
N PHE A 317 5.15 -13.69 -1.48
CA PHE A 317 5.00 -14.88 -0.64
C PHE A 317 6.04 -15.95 -0.91
N VAL A 318 6.32 -16.23 -2.19
CA VAL A 318 7.31 -17.23 -2.59
C VAL A 318 8.73 -16.87 -2.11
N SER A 319 9.03 -15.57 -1.93
CA SER A 319 10.32 -15.11 -1.41
C SER A 319 10.52 -15.34 0.09
N ILE A 320 9.48 -15.69 0.84
CA ILE A 320 9.53 -15.87 2.29
C ILE A 320 10.29 -17.16 2.64
N LYS A 321 11.41 -17.00 3.36
CA LYS A 321 12.20 -18.12 3.86
C LYS A 321 11.77 -18.52 5.27
N LYS A 322 11.50 -19.80 5.47
CA LYS A 322 11.09 -20.36 6.77
C LYS A 322 12.10 -20.07 7.89
N SER A 323 13.40 -20.16 7.59
CA SER A 323 14.47 -19.85 8.54
C SER A 323 14.39 -18.43 9.09
N ILE A 324 14.13 -17.44 8.24
CA ILE A 324 14.02 -16.03 8.62
C ILE A 324 12.80 -15.81 9.51
N ILE A 325 11.65 -16.41 9.20
CA ILE A 325 10.45 -16.30 10.05
C ILE A 325 10.73 -16.82 11.46
N ILE A 326 11.42 -17.96 11.59
CA ILE A 326 11.73 -18.57 12.89
C ILE A 326 12.73 -17.71 13.65
N GLU A 327 13.80 -17.25 12.99
CA GLU A 327 14.86 -16.45 13.61
C GLU A 327 14.33 -15.11 14.16
N TYR A 328 13.45 -14.45 13.40
CA TYR A 328 12.91 -13.12 13.75
C TYR A 328 11.50 -13.19 14.37
N ALA A 329 11.00 -14.38 14.75
CA ALA A 329 9.62 -14.55 15.24
C ALA A 329 9.27 -13.64 16.42
N GLY A 330 10.18 -13.48 17.40
CA GLY A 330 9.97 -12.63 18.56
C GLY A 330 9.75 -11.16 18.20
N PRO A 331 10.72 -10.50 17.55
CA PRO A 331 10.57 -9.12 17.08
C PRO A 331 9.38 -8.93 16.12
N LEU A 332 9.12 -9.89 15.21
CA LEU A 332 7.99 -9.86 14.29
C LEU A 332 6.65 -9.77 15.03
N VAL A 333 6.43 -10.66 15.99
CA VAL A 333 5.16 -10.70 16.76
C VAL A 333 4.96 -9.38 17.53
N ILE A 334 5.98 -8.90 18.24
CA ILE A 334 5.86 -7.67 19.03
C ILE A 334 5.60 -6.45 18.15
N LEU A 335 6.35 -6.31 17.06
CA LEU A 335 6.15 -5.20 16.12
C LEU A 335 4.78 -5.27 15.42
N CYS A 336 4.28 -6.47 15.07
CA CYS A 336 2.92 -6.64 14.57
C CYS A 336 1.87 -6.19 15.58
N LEU A 337 2.02 -6.56 16.86
CA LEU A 337 1.11 -6.12 17.92
C LEU A 337 1.12 -4.60 18.07
N ILE A 338 2.29 -3.97 18.01
CA ILE A 338 2.43 -2.50 18.03
C ILE A 338 1.71 -1.88 16.84
N GLY A 339 1.87 -2.45 15.64
CA GLY A 339 1.17 -1.99 14.45
C GLY A 339 -0.36 -2.09 14.57
N ILE A 340 -0.86 -3.21 15.09
CA ILE A 340 -2.30 -3.44 15.33
C ILE A 340 -2.84 -2.44 16.36
N VAL A 341 -2.15 -2.26 17.46
CA VAL A 341 -2.54 -1.30 18.51
C VAL A 341 -2.56 0.11 17.95
N TRP A 342 -1.52 0.50 17.21
CA TRP A 342 -1.45 1.83 16.61
C TRP A 342 -2.60 2.09 15.62
N THR A 343 -2.85 1.19 14.70
CA THR A 343 -3.89 1.37 13.68
C THR A 343 -5.30 1.36 14.27
N THR A 344 -5.52 0.54 15.32
CA THR A 344 -6.78 0.53 16.06
C THR A 344 -6.96 1.81 16.89
N PHE A 345 -5.91 2.30 17.54
CA PHE A 345 -5.91 3.58 18.26
C PHE A 345 -6.20 4.74 17.31
N GLN A 346 -5.58 4.76 16.14
CA GLN A 346 -5.84 5.76 15.10
C GLN A 346 -7.32 5.75 14.68
N LEU A 347 -7.91 4.57 14.47
CA LEU A 347 -9.31 4.44 14.07
C LEU A 347 -10.27 4.97 15.16
N TRP A 348 -10.15 4.48 16.40
CA TRP A 348 -11.17 4.69 17.43
C TRP A 348 -10.94 5.93 18.29
N ILE A 349 -9.71 6.37 18.46
CA ILE A 349 -9.38 7.52 19.31
C ILE A 349 -9.11 8.76 18.46
N LEU A 350 -8.20 8.67 17.49
CA LEU A 350 -7.88 9.83 16.66
C LEU A 350 -8.91 10.08 15.54
N GLY A 351 -9.50 9.02 14.99
CA GLY A 351 -10.46 9.12 13.88
C GLY A 351 -11.59 10.12 14.12
N PRO A 352 -12.35 10.01 15.23
CA PRO A 352 -13.43 10.96 15.52
C PRO A 352 -12.95 12.40 15.80
N MET A 353 -11.65 12.61 16.05
CA MET A 353 -11.08 13.94 16.32
C MET A 353 -10.69 14.70 15.03
N TRP A 354 -10.57 14.01 13.89
CA TRP A 354 -10.12 14.60 12.63
C TRP A 354 -11.26 15.21 11.81
N TYR A 355 -12.45 14.60 11.85
CA TYR A 355 -13.50 14.90 10.88
C TYR A 355 -14.66 15.64 11.50
N ASN A 356 -15.39 16.38 10.66
CA ASN A 356 -16.64 17.05 11.03
C ASN A 356 -17.89 16.24 10.63
N SER A 357 -17.72 15.24 9.73
CA SER A 357 -18.79 14.37 9.24
C SER A 357 -18.21 13.01 8.85
N TYR A 358 -19.03 11.97 8.93
CA TYR A 358 -18.72 10.61 8.47
C TYR A 358 -17.37 10.09 9.00
N TRP A 359 -17.08 10.36 10.28
CA TRP A 359 -15.77 10.10 10.85
C TRP A 359 -15.38 8.62 10.74
N PHE A 360 -16.35 7.69 10.91
CA PHE A 360 -16.03 6.28 10.88
C PHE A 360 -15.70 5.81 9.46
N GLU A 361 -16.51 6.20 8.47
CA GLU A 361 -16.31 5.89 7.06
C GLU A 361 -14.95 6.41 6.56
N ARG A 362 -14.59 7.64 6.93
CA ARG A 362 -13.31 8.26 6.60
C ARG A 362 -12.15 7.59 7.33
N SER A 363 -12.31 7.25 8.61
CA SER A 363 -11.26 6.66 9.43
C SER A 363 -11.02 5.19 9.12
N ILE A 364 -12.06 4.41 8.78
CA ILE A 364 -11.88 3.01 8.39
C ILE A 364 -11.15 2.87 7.04
N PHE A 365 -11.32 3.84 6.14
CA PHE A 365 -10.53 3.92 4.93
C PHE A 365 -9.03 4.11 5.28
N ILE A 366 -8.71 5.06 6.17
CA ILE A 366 -7.32 5.27 6.62
C ILE A 366 -6.78 4.03 7.35
N TYR A 367 -7.57 3.40 8.22
CA TYR A 367 -7.19 2.15 8.86
C TYR A 367 -6.78 1.08 7.85
N GLY A 368 -7.59 0.89 6.80
CA GLY A 368 -7.26 -0.05 5.71
C GLY A 368 -5.98 0.33 4.96
N MET A 369 -5.73 1.62 4.76
CA MET A 369 -4.50 2.14 4.17
C MET A 369 -3.27 1.87 5.05
N LEU A 370 -3.40 2.02 6.37
CA LEU A 370 -2.30 1.84 7.33
C LEU A 370 -2.00 0.37 7.67
N CYS A 371 -2.91 -0.56 7.36
CA CYS A 371 -2.72 -2.00 7.57
C CYS A 371 -2.41 -2.76 6.27
N GLY A 372 -2.84 -2.22 5.13
CA GLY A 372 -2.70 -2.88 3.84
C GLY A 372 -2.18 -1.92 2.77
N VAL A 373 -3.03 -1.58 1.84
CA VAL A 373 -2.75 -0.59 0.79
C VAL A 373 -4.07 0.12 0.46
N MET A 374 -4.03 1.06 -0.50
CA MET A 374 -5.24 1.77 -0.93
C MET A 374 -6.41 0.83 -1.26
N ALA A 375 -6.15 -0.32 -1.87
CA ALA A 375 -7.18 -1.31 -2.20
C ALA A 375 -7.89 -1.85 -0.94
N THR A 376 -7.17 -2.07 0.15
CA THR A 376 -7.76 -2.49 1.44
C THR A 376 -8.63 -1.39 2.02
N GLY A 377 -8.16 -0.14 2.01
CA GLY A 377 -8.96 1.02 2.43
C GLY A 377 -10.25 1.17 1.63
N VAL A 378 -10.17 1.09 0.31
CA VAL A 378 -11.35 1.14 -0.59
C VAL A 378 -12.31 -0.01 -0.31
N THR A 379 -11.79 -1.23 -0.08
CA THR A 379 -12.62 -2.40 0.22
C THR A 379 -13.41 -2.20 1.51
N LEU A 380 -12.77 -1.74 2.57
CA LEU A 380 -13.44 -1.47 3.85
C LEU A 380 -14.44 -0.31 3.74
N LEU A 381 -14.07 0.76 3.03
CA LEU A 381 -14.97 1.88 2.79
C LEU A 381 -16.25 1.43 2.07
N ARG A 382 -16.13 0.61 1.03
CA ARG A 382 -17.30 0.07 0.31
C ARG A 382 -18.25 -0.74 1.18
N VAL A 383 -17.78 -1.36 2.24
CA VAL A 383 -18.61 -2.09 3.19
C VAL A 383 -19.49 -1.13 3.98
N VAL A 384 -18.98 0.02 4.38
CA VAL A 384 -19.69 1.01 5.22
C VAL A 384 -20.35 2.12 4.41
N ASP A 385 -19.85 2.42 3.22
CA ASP A 385 -20.35 3.44 2.29
C ASP A 385 -20.31 2.94 0.83
N PRO A 386 -21.24 2.06 0.44
CA PRO A 386 -21.27 1.45 -0.90
C PRO A 386 -21.41 2.46 -2.05
N GLU A 387 -22.07 3.58 -1.81
CA GLU A 387 -22.37 4.62 -2.79
C GLU A 387 -21.38 5.80 -2.74
N TYR A 388 -20.34 5.73 -1.90
CA TYR A 388 -19.32 6.77 -1.71
C TYR A 388 -19.88 8.15 -1.32
N LYS A 389 -21.00 8.19 -0.59
CA LYS A 389 -21.67 9.42 -0.13
C LYS A 389 -20.86 10.24 0.89
N SER A 390 -19.87 9.61 1.54
CA SER A 390 -18.94 10.29 2.45
C SER A 390 -17.90 11.16 1.74
N HIS A 391 -17.80 11.10 0.41
CA HIS A 391 -16.76 11.76 -0.41
C HIS A 391 -15.32 11.42 -0.02
N THR A 392 -15.11 10.36 0.77
CA THR A 392 -13.80 9.96 1.30
C THR A 392 -12.74 9.76 0.21
N LEU A 393 -13.10 9.11 -0.91
CA LEU A 393 -12.15 8.84 -2.00
C LEU A 393 -11.80 10.11 -2.77
N GLU A 394 -12.74 11.02 -2.94
CA GLU A 394 -12.52 12.29 -3.62
C GLU A 394 -11.57 13.16 -2.79
N ASP A 395 -11.86 13.35 -1.51
CA ASP A 395 -11.05 14.12 -0.58
C ASP A 395 -9.63 13.54 -0.46
N TYR A 396 -9.52 12.21 -0.33
CA TYR A 396 -8.22 11.53 -0.30
C TYR A 396 -7.46 11.69 -1.61
N SER A 397 -8.12 11.59 -2.77
CA SER A 397 -7.48 11.75 -4.08
C SER A 397 -6.84 13.13 -4.24
N ILE A 398 -7.50 14.17 -3.73
CA ILE A 398 -6.96 15.55 -3.71
C ILE A 398 -5.78 15.64 -2.75
N ALA A 399 -5.93 15.13 -1.52
CA ALA A 399 -4.87 15.13 -0.51
C ALA A 399 -3.65 14.33 -0.98
N TYR A 400 -3.85 13.23 -1.70
CA TYR A 400 -2.80 12.32 -2.16
C TYR A 400 -1.78 12.98 -3.11
N ILE A 401 -2.13 14.08 -3.77
CA ILE A 401 -1.20 14.85 -4.61
C ILE A 401 0.06 15.24 -3.80
N ILE A 402 -0.11 15.65 -2.54
CA ILE A 402 1.00 15.99 -1.65
C ILE A 402 1.46 14.78 -0.83
N LEU A 403 0.52 13.95 -0.37
CA LEU A 403 0.82 12.75 0.44
C LEU A 403 1.72 11.74 -0.30
N SER A 404 1.64 11.65 -1.62
CA SER A 404 2.51 10.79 -2.42
C SER A 404 3.99 11.19 -2.29
N TRP A 405 4.29 12.49 -2.22
CA TRP A 405 5.65 12.99 -2.00
C TRP A 405 6.17 12.65 -0.61
N GLN A 406 5.33 12.80 0.41
CA GLN A 406 5.66 12.41 1.79
C GLN A 406 5.95 10.91 1.88
N SER A 407 5.12 10.07 1.28
CA SER A 407 5.34 8.62 1.26
C SER A 407 6.63 8.25 0.53
N THR A 408 6.87 8.86 -0.65
CA THR A 408 8.11 8.66 -1.43
C THR A 408 9.35 9.08 -0.62
N PHE A 409 9.31 10.24 0.04
CA PHE A 409 10.40 10.70 0.89
C PHE A 409 10.71 9.69 2.01
N MET A 410 9.69 9.20 2.71
CA MET A 410 9.88 8.26 3.81
C MET A 410 10.47 6.94 3.35
N VAL A 411 9.97 6.39 2.24
CA VAL A 411 10.46 5.12 1.68
C VAL A 411 11.89 5.23 1.16
N THR A 412 12.29 6.42 0.69
CA THR A 412 13.64 6.65 0.17
C THR A 412 14.64 7.00 1.28
N MET A 413 14.30 8.00 2.10
CA MET A 413 15.25 8.60 3.04
C MET A 413 15.36 7.84 4.36
N PHE A 414 14.25 7.29 4.87
CA PHE A 414 14.28 6.63 6.18
C PHE A 414 15.17 5.39 6.22
N PRO A 415 15.15 4.46 5.21
CA PRO A 415 16.10 3.36 5.21
C PRO A 415 17.56 3.80 5.13
N ILE A 416 17.85 4.91 4.43
CA ILE A 416 19.20 5.50 4.39
C ILE A 416 19.60 6.00 5.78
N PHE A 417 18.77 6.81 6.43
CA PHE A 417 19.05 7.33 7.76
C PHE A 417 19.17 6.21 8.80
N CYS A 418 18.29 5.22 8.78
CA CYS A 418 18.38 4.06 9.67
C CYS A 418 19.67 3.23 9.39
N GLY A 419 19.95 2.94 8.13
CA GLY A 419 21.10 2.14 7.72
C GLY A 419 22.45 2.80 8.00
N THR A 420 22.50 4.15 8.06
CA THR A 420 23.68 4.92 8.44
C THR A 420 23.87 5.09 9.97
N GLY A 421 23.08 4.38 10.79
CA GLY A 421 23.21 4.38 12.25
C GLY A 421 22.41 5.46 12.96
N HIS A 422 21.51 6.18 12.27
CA HIS A 422 20.65 7.21 12.84
C HIS A 422 19.23 6.70 13.13
N THR A 423 19.06 5.39 13.41
CA THR A 423 17.77 4.73 13.58
C THR A 423 16.88 5.41 14.65
N LEU A 424 17.44 5.62 15.86
CA LEU A 424 16.66 6.26 16.94
C LEU A 424 16.27 7.70 16.59
N LEU A 425 17.20 8.47 16.03
CA LEU A 425 16.94 9.87 15.63
C LEU A 425 15.85 9.94 14.56
N THR A 426 15.88 9.03 13.59
CA THR A 426 14.86 8.94 12.53
C THR A 426 13.48 8.62 13.13
N GLY A 427 13.42 7.64 14.04
CA GLY A 427 12.18 7.26 14.71
C GLY A 427 11.59 8.39 15.56
N LEU A 428 12.39 9.00 16.44
CA LEU A 428 11.95 10.11 17.28
C LEU A 428 11.63 11.36 16.45
N GLY A 429 12.39 11.63 15.39
CA GLY A 429 12.12 12.73 14.46
C GLY A 429 10.78 12.56 13.75
N ALA A 430 10.46 11.34 13.31
CA ALA A 430 9.17 11.03 12.71
C ALA A 430 8.01 11.17 13.73
N ILE A 431 8.20 10.71 14.98
CA ILE A 431 7.21 10.93 16.06
C ILE A 431 7.00 12.43 16.28
N GLY A 432 8.08 13.19 16.40
CA GLY A 432 8.02 14.66 16.57
C GLY A 432 7.29 15.35 15.41
N ALA A 433 7.59 14.98 14.17
CA ALA A 433 6.91 15.52 12.98
C ALA A 433 5.42 15.18 12.96
N GLY A 434 5.04 13.95 13.33
CA GLY A 434 3.65 13.53 13.40
C GLY A 434 2.87 14.26 14.50
N LEU A 435 3.46 14.42 15.69
CA LEU A 435 2.86 15.20 16.78
C LEU A 435 2.74 16.70 16.42
N LEU A 436 3.77 17.27 15.81
CA LEU A 436 3.73 18.64 15.29
C LEU A 436 2.59 18.83 14.28
N THR A 437 2.37 17.84 13.41
CA THR A 437 1.25 17.83 12.45
C THR A 437 -0.10 17.90 13.16
N ILE A 438 -0.29 17.15 14.27
CA ILE A 438 -1.51 17.24 15.09
C ILE A 438 -1.69 18.64 15.69
N VAL A 439 -0.61 19.23 16.19
CA VAL A 439 -0.65 20.60 16.74
C VAL A 439 -1.03 21.61 15.65
N ILE A 440 -0.42 21.53 14.47
CA ILE A 440 -0.76 22.38 13.32
C ILE A 440 -2.22 22.19 12.92
N ALA A 441 -2.69 20.94 12.84
CA ALA A 441 -4.08 20.63 12.51
C ALA A 441 -5.06 21.23 13.53
N TYR A 442 -4.72 21.21 14.83
CA TYR A 442 -5.51 21.83 15.88
C TYR A 442 -5.61 23.35 15.69
N VAL A 443 -4.49 24.01 15.42
CA VAL A 443 -4.45 25.47 15.11
C VAL A 443 -5.25 25.78 13.85
N CYS A 444 -5.18 24.93 12.83
CA CYS A 444 -5.93 25.07 11.57
C CYS A 444 -7.41 24.66 11.69
N LYS A 445 -7.89 24.32 12.88
CA LYS A 445 -9.27 23.82 13.11
C LYS A 445 -9.64 22.60 12.25
N ALA A 446 -8.68 21.72 12.05
CA ALA A 446 -8.84 20.41 11.38
C ALA A 446 -8.71 19.24 12.38
N PHE A 447 -8.57 19.53 13.66
CA PHE A 447 -8.48 18.55 14.74
C PHE A 447 -9.25 19.04 15.95
N HIS A 448 -10.06 18.16 16.58
CA HIS A 448 -10.97 18.53 17.67
C HIS A 448 -10.68 17.68 18.91
N PRO A 449 -10.92 18.19 20.14
CA PRO A 449 -10.82 17.39 21.36
C PRO A 449 -11.79 16.21 21.34
N TRP A 450 -11.33 15.06 21.81
CA TRP A 450 -12.14 13.84 21.88
C TRP A 450 -13.36 14.01 22.82
N LYS A 451 -14.50 13.48 22.39
CA LYS A 451 -15.74 13.41 23.19
C LYS A 451 -16.38 12.04 23.02
N LYS A 452 -16.98 11.52 24.09
CA LYS A 452 -17.64 10.21 24.09
C LYS A 452 -18.83 10.15 23.10
N GLU A 453 -19.53 11.24 22.93
CA GLU A 453 -20.64 11.40 22.00
C GLU A 453 -20.23 11.16 20.54
N TYR A 454 -18.97 11.34 20.21
CA TYR A 454 -18.42 11.12 18.87
C TYR A 454 -18.48 9.66 18.40
N LEU A 455 -18.59 8.71 19.32
CA LEU A 455 -18.71 7.29 18.99
C LEU A 455 -20.06 6.90 18.36
N ASN A 456 -21.09 7.74 18.46
CA ASN A 456 -22.39 7.52 17.81
C ASN A 456 -22.57 8.55 16.68
N ALA A 457 -22.88 8.08 15.44
CA ALA A 457 -22.92 8.93 14.26
C ALA A 457 -23.99 10.04 14.35
N GLU A 458 -25.18 9.76 14.91
CA GLU A 458 -26.23 10.76 15.07
C GLU A 458 -25.84 11.85 16.07
N LYS A 459 -25.34 11.44 17.24
CA LYS A 459 -24.85 12.37 18.27
C LYS A 459 -23.64 13.18 17.81
N PHE A 460 -22.78 12.58 16.98
CA PHE A 460 -21.64 13.25 16.38
C PHE A 460 -22.08 14.41 15.48
N GLU A 461 -23.05 14.16 14.60
CA GLU A 461 -23.58 15.20 13.71
C GLU A 461 -24.30 16.32 14.49
N GLU A 462 -25.06 16.00 15.55
CA GLU A 462 -25.67 17.00 16.43
C GLU A 462 -24.60 17.93 17.07
N VAL A 463 -23.55 17.35 17.62
CA VAL A 463 -22.48 18.11 18.28
C VAL A 463 -21.67 18.94 17.28
N MET A 464 -21.42 18.41 16.08
CA MET A 464 -20.65 19.11 15.05
C MET A 464 -21.51 20.13 14.29
N GLY A 465 -22.77 19.83 14.00
CA GLY A 465 -23.73 20.76 13.40
C GLY A 465 -23.98 22.00 14.27
N ALA A 466 -24.05 21.85 15.58
CA ALA A 466 -24.13 22.98 16.52
C ALA A 466 -22.88 23.87 16.56
N LYS A 467 -21.73 23.38 16.06
CA LYS A 467 -20.50 24.17 15.94
C LYS A 467 -20.38 24.92 14.60
N MET A 468 -21.15 24.51 13.59
CA MET A 468 -21.14 25.15 12.27
C MET A 468 -22.20 26.25 12.12
N SER A 469 -23.19 26.31 13.01
CA SER A 469 -24.16 27.39 13.14
C SER A 469 -23.64 28.51 14.05
#